data_8a672bebdabb71720f1de4e81efb38e1
#
_entry.id   8a672bebdabb71720f1de4e81efb38e1
#
_cell.length_a   1.000
_cell.length_b   1.000
_cell.length_c   1.000
_cell.angle_alpha   90.00
_cell.angle_beta   90.00
_cell.angle_gamma   90.00
#
_symmetry.space_group_name_H-M   'P 1'
#
loop_
_entity.id
_entity.type
_entity.pdbx_description
1 polymer ?
#
loop_
_entity_poly.entity_id
_entity_poly.type
_entity_poly.pdbx_seq_one_letter_code
_entity_poly.pdbx_strand_id
1 'polypeptide(L)'
;MIHALKYDGRRSLARPLGAMLRERGADVLAGAAFVVPVPLHHSRRRRRGFNQADDLAKGLGVPVCRALRRVRATETQTGLPAARRHRNVRDAFAPARRAPRLAGAVVVLVDDVSTTGATLDACARVLKQHGAIEVRALTAARVIGPTTSA
;
A
#
# COMPACT_ATOMS: atom_id res chain seq x y z
N MET A 1 13.95 -11.41 2.72
CA MET A 1 12.53 -11.82 2.86
C MET A 1 11.60 -11.06 1.91
N ILE A 2 11.57 -9.73 1.95
CA ILE A 2 10.74 -8.91 1.04
C ILE A 2 11.19 -9.03 -0.42
N HIS A 3 12.49 -9.14 -0.67
CA HIS A 3 13.03 -9.39 -2.01
C HIS A 3 12.48 -10.69 -2.61
N ALA A 4 12.41 -11.75 -1.82
CA ALA A 4 11.83 -13.02 -2.26
C ALA A 4 10.35 -12.92 -2.61
N LEU A 5 9.55 -12.16 -1.84
CA LEU A 5 8.16 -11.87 -2.18
C LEU A 5 8.02 -11.16 -3.53
N LYS A 6 8.94 -10.25 -3.79
CA LYS A 6 8.86 -9.37 -4.96
C LYS A 6 9.34 -10.03 -6.25
N TYR A 7 10.39 -10.82 -6.17
CA TYR A 7 11.08 -11.36 -7.34
C TYR A 7 10.90 -12.86 -7.52
N ASP A 8 10.85 -13.61 -6.43
CA ASP A 8 10.74 -15.07 -6.49
C ASP A 8 9.29 -15.57 -6.47
N GLY A 9 8.32 -14.67 -6.29
CA GLY A 9 6.90 -15.04 -6.26
C GLY A 9 6.52 -15.94 -5.09
N ARG A 10 7.32 -15.99 -4.04
CA ARG A 10 7.12 -16.88 -2.88
C ARG A 10 6.02 -16.35 -1.95
N ARG A 11 4.80 -16.67 -2.29
CA ARG A 11 3.62 -16.28 -1.47
C ARG A 11 3.66 -16.87 -0.06
N SER A 12 4.43 -17.93 0.15
CA SER A 12 4.59 -18.56 1.48
C SER A 12 5.15 -17.60 2.53
N LEU A 13 5.89 -16.56 2.13
CA LEU A 13 6.42 -15.55 3.06
C LEU A 13 5.38 -14.50 3.47
N ALA A 14 4.27 -14.39 2.75
CA ALA A 14 3.23 -13.40 3.07
C ALA A 14 2.57 -13.66 4.44
N ARG A 15 2.35 -14.91 4.79
CA ARG A 15 1.76 -15.27 6.08
C ARG A 15 2.61 -14.85 7.28
N PRO A 16 3.89 -15.26 7.39
CA PRO A 16 4.73 -14.83 8.51
C PRO A 16 4.95 -13.31 8.55
N LEU A 17 5.06 -12.66 7.40
CA LEU A 17 5.16 -11.19 7.35
C LEU A 17 3.86 -10.52 7.77
N GLY A 18 2.72 -11.03 7.36
CA GLY A 18 1.41 -10.53 7.78
C GLY A 18 1.22 -10.67 9.29
N ALA A 19 1.58 -11.80 9.87
CA ALA A 19 1.53 -12.01 11.32
C ALA A 19 2.44 -11.04 12.08
N MET A 20 3.65 -10.82 11.59
CA MET A 20 4.59 -9.86 12.17
C MET A 20 4.06 -8.44 12.10
N LEU A 21 3.48 -8.05 10.98
CA LEU A 21 2.85 -6.73 10.81
C LEU A 21 1.66 -6.55 11.72
N ARG A 22 0.85 -7.57 11.89
CA ARG A 22 -0.30 -7.53 12.81
C ARG A 22 0.14 -7.29 14.24
N GLU A 23 1.18 -7.97 14.69
CA GLU A 23 1.71 -7.82 16.03
C GLU A 23 2.35 -6.44 16.25
N ARG A 24 3.26 -6.05 15.37
CA ARG A 24 3.99 -4.78 15.48
C ARG A 24 3.14 -3.56 15.15
N GLY A 25 2.15 -3.73 14.32
CA GLY A 25 1.24 -2.68 13.89
C GLY A 25 -0.08 -2.62 14.63
N ALA A 26 -0.19 -3.29 15.79
CA ALA A 26 -1.44 -3.37 16.55
C ALA A 26 -2.03 -1.99 16.84
N ASP A 27 -1.21 -1.00 17.20
CA ASP A 27 -1.66 0.37 17.48
C ASP A 27 -2.24 1.05 16.22
N VAL A 28 -1.62 0.81 15.07
CA VAL A 28 -2.08 1.36 13.79
C VAL A 28 -3.38 0.70 13.35
N LEU A 29 -3.55 -0.59 13.64
CA LEU A 29 -4.75 -1.35 13.27
C LEU A 29 -5.92 -1.13 14.23
N ALA A 30 -5.66 -0.63 15.43
CA ALA A 30 -6.70 -0.44 16.45
C ALA A 30 -7.79 0.52 15.98
N GLY A 31 -9.06 0.07 16.02
CA GLY A 31 -10.21 0.86 15.60
C GLY A 31 -10.37 1.03 14.10
N ALA A 32 -9.53 0.39 13.28
CA ALA A 32 -9.68 0.45 11.84
C ALA A 32 -10.87 -0.38 11.37
N ALA A 33 -11.69 0.20 10.49
CA ALA A 33 -12.81 -0.50 9.88
C ALA A 33 -12.33 -1.44 8.76
N PHE A 34 -11.33 -1.02 8.00
CA PHE A 34 -10.80 -1.76 6.86
C PHE A 34 -9.30 -1.61 6.76
N VAL A 35 -8.66 -2.62 6.18
CA VAL A 35 -7.33 -2.49 5.59
C VAL A 35 -7.45 -2.43 4.07
N VAL A 36 -6.73 -1.51 3.45
CA VAL A 36 -6.78 -1.25 2.01
C VAL A 36 -5.41 -1.53 1.42
N PRO A 37 -5.24 -2.63 0.66
CA PRO A 37 -3.98 -2.89 0.00
C PRO A 37 -3.74 -1.90 -1.13
N VAL A 38 -2.50 -1.42 -1.25
CA VAL A 38 -2.08 -0.57 -2.37
C VAL A 38 -2.12 -1.42 -3.65
N PRO A 39 -2.88 -0.99 -4.67
CA PRO A 39 -3.04 -1.79 -5.87
C PRO A 39 -1.83 -1.72 -6.80
N LEU A 40 -1.54 -2.84 -7.46
CA LEU A 40 -0.62 -2.87 -8.59
C LEU A 40 -1.37 -2.50 -9.87
N HIS A 41 -0.65 -1.88 -10.81
CA HIS A 41 -1.17 -1.73 -12.17
C HIS A 41 -1.43 -3.12 -12.77
N HIS A 42 -2.53 -3.27 -13.52
CA HIS A 42 -2.93 -4.57 -14.05
C HIS A 42 -1.85 -5.27 -14.90
N SER A 43 -0.98 -4.52 -15.60
CA SER A 43 0.14 -5.08 -16.34
C SER A 43 1.17 -5.77 -15.43
N ARG A 44 1.47 -5.18 -14.27
CA ARG A 44 2.35 -5.78 -13.28
C ARG A 44 1.71 -6.97 -12.58
N ARG A 45 0.41 -6.89 -12.33
CA ARG A 45 -0.36 -7.98 -11.74
C ARG A 45 -0.37 -9.21 -12.65
N ARG A 46 -0.51 -9.03 -13.96
CA ARG A 46 -0.41 -10.11 -14.94
C ARG A 46 0.95 -10.77 -14.96
N ARG A 47 2.04 -9.97 -14.85
CA ARG A 47 3.40 -10.50 -14.80
C ARG A 47 3.69 -11.30 -13.54
N ARG A 48 3.21 -10.83 -12.37
CA ARG A 48 3.52 -11.42 -11.06
C ARG A 48 2.51 -12.46 -10.60
N GLY A 49 1.30 -12.44 -11.16
CA GLY A 49 0.20 -13.31 -10.77
C GLY A 49 -0.43 -12.98 -9.40
N PHE A 50 0.11 -12.02 -8.64
CA PHE A 50 -0.40 -11.64 -7.34
C PHE A 50 0.03 -10.22 -6.95
N ASN A 51 -0.65 -9.67 -5.94
CA ASN A 51 -0.30 -8.40 -5.32
C ASN A 51 0.21 -8.66 -3.89
N GLN A 52 1.46 -8.31 -3.61
CA GLN A 52 2.07 -8.52 -2.29
C GLN A 52 1.31 -7.79 -1.18
N ALA A 53 0.86 -6.57 -1.43
CA ALA A 53 0.09 -5.79 -0.45
C ALA A 53 -1.23 -6.48 -0.10
N ASP A 54 -1.91 -7.05 -1.07
CA ASP A 54 -3.15 -7.80 -0.87
C ASP A 54 -2.91 -9.06 0.00
N ASP A 55 -1.85 -9.79 -0.30
CA ASP A 55 -1.49 -10.98 0.48
C ASP A 55 -1.11 -10.63 1.93
N LEU A 56 -0.39 -9.52 2.14
CA LEU A 56 -0.07 -9.03 3.48
C LEU A 56 -1.33 -8.59 4.24
N ALA A 57 -2.22 -7.88 3.57
CA ALA A 57 -3.46 -7.37 4.16
C ALA A 57 -4.35 -8.48 4.73
N LYS A 58 -4.39 -9.63 4.08
CA LYS A 58 -5.18 -10.79 4.53
C LYS A 58 -4.75 -11.33 5.90
N GLY A 59 -3.50 -11.10 6.29
CA GLY A 59 -2.96 -11.57 7.57
C GLY A 59 -3.19 -10.62 8.75
N LEU A 60 -3.82 -9.47 8.56
CA LEU A 60 -3.87 -8.42 9.57
C LEU A 60 -5.07 -8.50 10.54
N GLY A 61 -6.01 -9.40 10.29
CA GLY A 61 -7.18 -9.59 11.19
C GLY A 61 -8.22 -8.48 11.11
N VAL A 62 -8.14 -7.59 10.15
CA VAL A 62 -9.12 -6.52 9.86
C VAL A 62 -9.70 -6.77 8.47
N PRO A 63 -10.99 -6.52 8.23
CA PRO A 63 -11.57 -6.74 6.92
C PRO A 63 -10.80 -6.05 5.80
N VAL A 64 -10.52 -6.78 4.72
CA VAL A 64 -9.82 -6.25 3.56
C VAL A 64 -10.81 -5.59 2.61
N CYS A 65 -10.54 -4.34 2.27
CA CYS A 65 -11.35 -3.57 1.31
C CYS A 65 -10.46 -3.13 0.15
N ARG A 66 -10.75 -3.62 -1.04
CA ARG A 66 -10.05 -3.21 -2.26
C ARG A 66 -10.69 -1.95 -2.83
N ALA A 67 -10.52 -0.86 -2.11
CA ALA A 67 -11.17 0.42 -2.40
C ALA A 67 -10.48 1.22 -3.51
N LEU A 68 -9.27 0.84 -3.90
CA LEU A 68 -8.44 1.58 -4.85
C LEU A 68 -8.14 0.77 -6.10
N ARG A 69 -7.98 1.47 -7.20
CA ARG A 69 -7.40 0.94 -8.45
C ARG A 69 -6.29 1.84 -8.95
N ARG A 70 -5.30 1.27 -9.59
CA ARG A 70 -4.23 2.03 -10.21
C ARG A 70 -4.58 2.26 -11.68
N VAL A 71 -4.68 3.52 -12.07
CA VAL A 71 -5.12 3.92 -13.43
C VAL A 71 -3.97 4.22 -14.37
N ARG A 72 -2.76 4.43 -13.84
CA ARG A 72 -1.56 4.66 -14.64
C ARG A 72 -0.44 3.73 -14.24
N ALA A 73 0.25 3.16 -15.24
CA ALA A 73 1.54 2.52 -15.03
C ALA A 73 2.58 3.63 -14.86
N THR A 74 3.06 3.82 -13.64
CA THR A 74 4.21 4.69 -13.42
C THR A 74 5.49 3.93 -13.74
N GLU A 75 6.46 4.61 -14.36
CA GLU A 75 7.77 4.04 -14.63
C GLU A 75 8.46 3.59 -13.35
N THR A 76 9.41 2.67 -13.50
CA THR A 76 10.21 2.19 -12.37
C THR A 76 10.83 3.40 -11.66
N GLN A 77 10.51 3.56 -10.38
CA GLN A 77 10.89 4.76 -9.62
C GLN A 77 12.37 4.76 -9.18
N THR A 78 13.11 3.71 -9.51
CA THR A 78 14.54 3.62 -9.25
C THR A 78 15.30 4.68 -10.07
N GLY A 79 16.06 5.52 -9.40
CA GLY A 79 16.88 6.56 -10.03
C GLY A 79 16.18 7.91 -10.24
N LEU A 80 14.89 8.05 -9.96
CA LEU A 80 14.21 9.34 -10.05
C LEU A 80 14.33 10.15 -8.76
N PRO A 81 14.55 11.48 -8.85
CA PRO A 81 14.47 12.36 -7.67
C PRO A 81 13.12 12.27 -6.97
N ALA A 82 13.10 12.46 -5.65
CA ALA A 82 11.89 12.37 -4.83
C ALA A 82 10.73 13.23 -5.36
N ALA A 83 11.02 14.46 -5.79
CA ALA A 83 10.00 15.37 -6.35
C ALA A 83 9.34 14.80 -7.62
N ARG A 84 10.10 14.11 -8.48
CA ARG A 84 9.55 13.45 -9.67
C ARG A 84 8.72 12.23 -9.33
N ARG A 85 9.13 11.47 -8.31
CA ARG A 85 8.35 10.32 -7.83
C ARG A 85 6.97 10.77 -7.35
N HIS A 86 6.89 11.83 -6.57
CA HIS A 86 5.61 12.41 -6.11
C HIS A 86 4.71 12.82 -7.27
N ARG A 87 5.26 13.48 -8.27
CA ARG A 87 4.50 13.90 -9.46
C ARG A 87 4.00 12.71 -10.28
N ASN A 88 4.84 11.69 -10.49
CA ASN A 88 4.48 10.51 -11.28
C ASN A 88 3.35 9.70 -10.67
N VAL A 89 3.25 9.65 -9.34
CA VAL A 89 2.23 8.83 -8.67
C VAL A 89 0.98 9.59 -8.26
N ARG A 90 1.01 10.93 -8.32
CA ARG A 90 -0.07 11.80 -7.82
C ARG A 90 -1.45 11.43 -8.36
N ASP A 91 -1.54 11.21 -9.67
CA ASP A 91 -2.80 10.92 -10.36
C ASP A 91 -2.89 9.45 -10.81
N ALA A 92 -2.09 8.58 -10.21
CA ALA A 92 -2.00 7.18 -10.62
C ALA A 92 -3.11 6.31 -10.01
N PHE A 93 -3.83 6.81 -9.01
CA PHE A 93 -4.83 6.06 -8.26
C PHE A 93 -6.21 6.69 -8.35
N ALA A 94 -7.22 5.85 -8.36
CA ALA A 94 -8.63 6.25 -8.34
C ALA A 94 -9.41 5.27 -7.47
N PRO A 95 -10.64 5.63 -7.05
CA PRO A 95 -11.50 4.68 -6.37
C PRO A 95 -11.80 3.47 -7.25
N ALA A 96 -11.87 2.29 -6.66
CA ALA A 96 -12.35 1.11 -7.36
C ALA A 96 -13.81 1.33 -7.79
N ARG A 97 -14.20 0.74 -8.92
CA ARG A 97 -15.56 0.92 -9.48
C ARG A 97 -16.68 0.50 -8.53
N ARG A 98 -16.42 -0.48 -7.68
CA ARG A 98 -17.36 -1.01 -6.68
C ARG A 98 -16.82 -0.80 -5.27
N ALA A 99 -16.12 0.31 -5.04
CA ALA A 99 -15.63 0.62 -3.70
C ALA A 99 -16.83 0.87 -2.76
N PRO A 100 -16.81 0.27 -1.56
CA PRO A 100 -17.83 0.58 -0.56
C PRO A 100 -17.68 2.03 -0.08
N ARG A 101 -18.73 2.58 0.50
CA ARG A 101 -18.66 3.89 1.13
C ARG A 101 -17.72 3.85 2.33
N LEU A 102 -16.77 4.76 2.34
CA LEU A 102 -15.80 4.89 3.43
C LEU A 102 -16.18 6.00 4.43
N ALA A 103 -17.37 6.56 4.31
CA ALA A 103 -17.81 7.70 5.11
C ALA A 103 -17.66 7.44 6.61
N GLY A 104 -16.84 8.26 7.27
CA GLY A 104 -16.56 8.14 8.70
C GLY A 104 -15.64 6.98 9.09
N ALA A 105 -15.12 6.23 8.13
CA ALA A 105 -14.26 5.07 8.42
C ALA A 105 -12.80 5.47 8.68
N VAL A 106 -12.17 4.76 9.61
CA VAL A 106 -10.72 4.73 9.77
C VAL A 106 -10.20 3.57 8.93
N VAL A 107 -9.30 3.83 8.02
CA VAL A 107 -8.71 2.82 7.14
C VAL A 107 -7.20 2.78 7.25
N VAL A 108 -6.62 1.60 7.07
CA VAL A 108 -5.18 1.39 7.09
C VAL A 108 -4.72 0.95 5.71
N LEU A 109 -3.88 1.76 5.08
CA LEU A 109 -3.21 1.40 3.84
C LEU A 109 -2.10 0.38 4.11
N VAL A 110 -2.00 -0.63 3.27
CA VAL A 110 -0.97 -1.67 3.39
C VAL A 110 -0.16 -1.72 2.11
N ASP A 111 1.15 -1.64 2.23
CA ASP A 111 2.08 -1.81 1.12
C ASP A 111 3.29 -2.65 1.57
N ASP A 112 4.02 -3.22 0.62
CA ASP A 112 5.20 -4.03 0.92
C ASP A 112 6.41 -3.15 1.29
N VAL A 113 6.73 -2.17 0.49
CA VAL A 113 7.89 -1.28 0.67
C VAL A 113 7.51 0.17 0.46
N SER A 114 7.88 1.03 1.39
CA SER A 114 7.79 2.49 1.23
C SER A 114 9.19 3.09 1.11
N THR A 115 9.39 3.91 0.10
CA THR A 115 10.64 4.69 -0.09
C THR A 115 10.43 6.14 0.34
N THR A 116 9.68 6.92 -0.44
CA THR A 116 9.40 8.34 -0.18
C THR A 116 8.03 8.59 0.46
N GLY A 117 7.17 7.58 0.50
CA GLY A 117 5.78 7.73 0.90
C GLY A 117 4.87 8.31 -0.19
N ALA A 118 5.39 8.57 -1.40
CA ALA A 118 4.61 9.17 -2.49
C ALA A 118 3.39 8.33 -2.89
N THR A 119 3.55 7.02 -2.97
CA THR A 119 2.45 6.09 -3.28
C THR A 119 1.39 6.10 -2.17
N LEU A 120 1.82 6.04 -0.92
CA LEU A 120 0.91 6.07 0.23
C LEU A 120 0.15 7.40 0.31
N ASP A 121 0.83 8.52 0.06
CA ASP A 121 0.21 9.85 0.05
C ASP A 121 -0.84 9.96 -1.05
N ALA A 122 -0.56 9.48 -2.25
CA ALA A 122 -1.50 9.49 -3.36
C ALA A 122 -2.74 8.63 -3.06
N CYS A 123 -2.55 7.44 -2.52
CA CYS A 123 -3.64 6.56 -2.10
C CYS A 123 -4.47 7.16 -0.97
N ALA A 124 -3.82 7.73 0.04
CA ALA A 124 -4.50 8.36 1.18
C ALA A 124 -5.39 9.52 0.74
N ARG A 125 -4.93 10.32 -0.21
CA ARG A 125 -5.71 11.42 -0.77
C ARG A 125 -7.01 10.94 -1.40
N VAL A 126 -6.94 9.89 -2.20
CA VAL A 126 -8.12 9.30 -2.84
C VAL A 126 -9.09 8.75 -1.79
N LEU A 127 -8.59 8.04 -0.78
CA LEU A 127 -9.43 7.49 0.28
C LEU A 127 -10.12 8.58 1.10
N LYS A 128 -9.43 9.67 1.41
CA LYS A 128 -10.03 10.82 2.12
C LYS A 128 -11.09 11.51 1.28
N GLN A 129 -10.86 11.70 -0.02
CA GLN A 129 -11.86 12.23 -0.94
C GLN A 129 -13.10 11.33 -1.03
N HIS A 130 -12.94 10.04 -0.74
CA HIS A 130 -14.01 9.03 -0.74
C HIS A 130 -14.68 8.87 0.62
N GLY A 131 -14.37 9.72 1.59
CA GLY A 131 -15.06 9.83 2.86
C GLY A 131 -14.35 9.23 4.06
N ALA A 132 -13.18 8.62 3.91
CA ALA A 132 -12.41 8.15 5.06
C ALA A 132 -12.07 9.31 6.00
N ILE A 133 -12.37 9.15 7.28
CA ILE A 133 -12.10 10.17 8.28
C ILE A 133 -10.62 10.21 8.66
N GLU A 134 -9.99 9.06 8.63
CA GLU A 134 -8.57 8.91 8.94
C GLU A 134 -7.96 7.82 8.07
N VAL A 135 -6.76 8.07 7.55
CA VAL A 135 -5.99 7.09 6.80
C VAL A 135 -4.65 6.91 7.48
N ARG A 136 -4.38 5.68 7.90
CA ARG A 136 -3.10 5.26 8.48
C ARG A 136 -2.39 4.36 7.47
N ALA A 137 -1.10 4.09 7.68
CA ALA A 137 -0.32 3.24 6.79
C ALA A 137 0.50 2.21 7.55
N LEU A 138 0.62 1.03 6.97
CA LEU A 138 1.46 -0.07 7.43
C LEU A 138 2.27 -0.61 6.25
N THR A 139 3.59 -0.70 6.43
CA THR A 139 4.48 -1.25 5.40
C THR A 139 5.39 -2.32 6.01
N ALA A 140 5.70 -3.35 5.25
CA ALA A 140 6.60 -4.42 5.68
C ALA A 140 8.04 -3.93 5.78
N ALA A 141 8.43 -2.96 4.97
CA ALA A 141 9.75 -2.34 5.01
C ALA A 141 9.69 -0.87 4.60
N ARG A 142 10.54 -0.07 5.21
CA ARG A 142 10.79 1.31 4.82
C ARG A 142 12.25 1.45 4.42
N VAL A 143 12.49 1.97 3.22
CA VAL A 143 13.83 2.33 2.80
C VAL A 143 14.14 3.75 3.29
N ILE A 144 15.07 3.86 4.22
CA ILE A 144 15.54 5.15 4.73
C ILE A 144 16.68 5.58 3.82
N GLY A 145 16.48 6.67 3.08
CA GLY A 145 17.56 7.29 2.31
C GLY A 145 18.62 7.92 3.23
N PRO A 146 19.79 8.25 2.70
CA PRO A 146 20.80 8.94 3.49
C PRO A 146 20.21 10.23 4.06
N THR A 147 20.28 10.37 5.38
CA THR A 147 19.95 11.61 6.07
C THR A 147 20.97 12.66 5.64
N THR A 148 20.56 13.57 4.79
CA THR A 148 21.34 14.78 4.60
C THR A 148 21.15 15.60 5.88
N SER A 149 22.12 15.48 6.76
CA SER A 149 22.19 16.42 7.89
C SER A 149 22.41 17.81 7.30
N ALA A 150 21.41 18.64 7.42
CA ALA A 150 21.58 20.03 7.14
C ALA A 150 22.45 20.66 8.23
#